data_af6887eea7139492f3e069e6fb414ee7
#
_entry.id   af6887eea7139492f3e069e6fb414ee7
#
_cell.length_a   1.000
_cell.length_b   1.000
_cell.length_c   1.000
_cell.angle_alpha   90.00
_cell.angle_beta   90.00
_cell.angle_gamma   90.00
#
_symmetry.space_group_name_H-M   'P 1'
#
loop_
_entity.id
_entity.type
_entity.pdbx_description
1 polymer ?
#
loop_
_entity_poly.entity_id
_entity_poly.type
_entity_poly.pdbx_seq_one_letter_code
_entity_poly.pdbx_strand_id
1 'polypeptide(L)'
;MAKENYDYIRLMAEFETFRRRSAEEKLSIVSSASADTIKGLLPVLDDCERAIELLEKSSDEAAKEGTGLIYNKLMKYLKSKGLEVIEAKGKKFDTDFHEAVAQVPVAEKEKKGLVYDVVETGYLFNGKILRYAKVVVGI
;
A
#
# COMPACT_ATOMS: atom_id res chain seq x y z
N MET A 1 31.89 32.31 33.74
CA MET A 1 32.51 31.28 32.89
C MET A 1 31.75 29.98 32.88
N ALA A 2 31.46 29.39 34.02
CA ALA A 2 30.67 28.14 34.06
C ALA A 2 29.27 28.29 33.49
N LYS A 3 28.61 29.43 33.75
CA LYS A 3 27.28 29.74 33.22
C LYS A 3 27.30 29.89 31.70
N GLU A 4 28.30 30.55 31.15
CA GLU A 4 28.44 30.75 29.71
C GLU A 4 28.68 29.43 28.99
N ASN A 5 29.49 28.53 29.54
CA ASN A 5 29.70 27.21 29.00
C ASN A 5 28.43 26.36 29.04
N TYR A 6 27.67 26.48 30.13
CA TYR A 6 26.41 25.78 30.30
C TYR A 6 25.37 26.24 29.24
N ASP A 7 25.26 27.55 29.06
CA ASP A 7 24.34 28.13 28.06
C ASP A 7 24.75 27.75 26.65
N TYR A 8 26.05 27.68 26.35
CA TYR A 8 26.56 27.22 25.06
C TYR A 8 26.20 25.77 24.79
N ILE A 9 26.41 24.90 25.77
CA ILE A 9 26.08 23.47 25.64
C ILE A 9 24.58 23.28 25.43
N ARG A 10 23.75 24.03 26.15
CA ARG A 10 22.29 23.98 26.00
C ARG A 10 21.87 24.41 24.59
N LEU A 11 22.43 25.51 24.09
CA LEU A 11 22.15 26.03 22.78
C LEU A 11 22.56 25.02 21.69
N MET A 12 23.70 24.38 21.85
CA MET A 12 24.14 23.32 20.93
C MET A 12 23.19 22.16 20.92
N ALA A 13 22.71 21.72 22.09
CA ALA A 13 21.73 20.63 22.20
C ALA A 13 20.39 21.00 21.52
N GLU A 14 19.92 22.23 21.73
CA GLU A 14 18.69 22.72 21.09
C GLU A 14 18.84 22.79 19.58
N PHE A 15 19.98 23.22 19.08
CA PHE A 15 20.28 23.29 17.65
C PHE A 15 20.31 21.90 17.01
N GLU A 16 20.95 20.93 17.68
CA GLU A 16 20.97 19.53 17.23
C GLU A 16 19.55 18.94 17.16
N THR A 17 18.73 19.20 18.19
CA THR A 17 17.33 18.77 18.22
C THR A 17 16.53 19.39 17.08
N PHE A 18 16.72 20.69 16.85
CA PHE A 18 16.07 21.40 15.74
C PHE A 18 16.45 20.82 14.39
N ARG A 19 17.73 20.59 14.15
CA ARG A 19 18.22 19.98 12.91
C ARG A 19 17.59 18.62 12.67
N ARG A 20 17.56 17.77 13.69
CA ARG A 20 16.96 16.44 13.58
C ARG A 20 15.47 16.51 13.26
N ARG A 21 14.73 17.35 13.98
CA ARG A 21 13.30 17.54 13.73
C ARG A 21 13.02 18.06 12.33
N SER A 22 13.79 19.03 11.86
CA SER A 22 13.65 19.58 10.50
C SER A 22 13.89 18.51 9.44
N ALA A 23 14.89 17.65 9.64
CA ALA A 23 15.18 16.55 8.72
C ALA A 23 14.05 15.52 8.70
N GLU A 24 13.53 15.17 9.89
CA GLU A 24 12.39 14.25 10.02
C GLU A 24 11.12 14.81 9.38
N GLU A 25 10.84 16.09 9.58
CA GLU A 25 9.68 16.76 8.96
C GLU A 25 9.79 16.77 7.43
N LYS A 26 10.97 17.04 6.88
CA LYS A 26 11.20 17.00 5.43
C LYS A 26 10.98 15.60 4.88
N LEU A 27 11.50 14.57 5.53
CA LEU A 27 11.29 13.18 5.14
C LEU A 27 9.81 12.80 5.19
N SER A 28 9.10 13.25 6.22
CA SER A 28 7.66 13.01 6.37
C SER A 28 6.87 13.68 5.25
N ILE A 29 7.20 14.91 4.89
CA ILE A 29 6.54 15.64 3.79
C ILE A 29 6.77 14.93 2.46
N VAL A 30 7.99 14.51 2.18
CA VAL A 30 8.33 13.79 0.95
C VAL A 30 7.58 12.45 0.89
N SER A 31 7.54 11.71 2.00
CA SER A 31 6.82 10.45 2.09
C SER A 31 5.32 10.64 1.86
N SER A 32 4.71 11.66 2.48
CA SER A 32 3.28 11.97 2.30
C SER A 32 2.96 12.38 0.87
N ALA A 33 3.80 13.21 0.25
CA ALA A 33 3.61 13.64 -1.13
C ALA A 33 3.72 12.45 -2.08
N SER A 34 4.69 11.55 -1.86
CA SER A 34 4.85 10.33 -2.65
C SER A 34 3.65 9.40 -2.48
N ALA A 35 3.18 9.20 -1.25
CA ALA A 35 2.00 8.38 -0.96
C ALA A 35 0.77 8.92 -1.69
N ASP A 36 0.55 10.21 -1.65
CA ASP A 36 -0.59 10.85 -2.30
C ASP A 36 -0.55 10.68 -3.82
N THR A 37 0.61 10.85 -4.42
CA THR A 37 0.82 10.65 -5.86
C THR A 37 0.56 9.19 -6.26
N ILE A 38 1.10 8.24 -5.51
CA ILE A 38 0.92 6.80 -5.77
C ILE A 38 -0.54 6.41 -5.57
N LYS A 39 -1.21 6.96 -4.56
CA LYS A 39 -2.64 6.73 -4.34
C LYS A 39 -3.46 7.12 -5.57
N GLY A 40 -3.10 8.22 -6.22
CA GLY A 40 -3.74 8.67 -7.47
C GLY A 40 -3.52 7.73 -8.65
N LEU A 41 -2.49 6.87 -8.61
CA LEU A 41 -2.22 5.86 -9.63
C LEU A 41 -2.97 4.54 -9.38
N LEU A 42 -3.54 4.32 -8.21
CA LEU A 42 -4.21 3.05 -7.89
C LEU A 42 -5.36 2.74 -8.84
N PRO A 43 -6.21 3.70 -9.27
CA PRO A 43 -7.23 3.42 -10.28
C PRO A 43 -6.64 2.90 -11.60
N VAL A 44 -5.46 3.36 -11.99
CA VAL A 44 -4.78 2.87 -13.20
C VAL A 44 -4.33 1.42 -13.01
N LEU A 45 -3.81 1.09 -11.84
CA LEU A 45 -3.45 -0.30 -11.50
C LEU A 45 -4.69 -1.20 -11.51
N ASP A 46 -5.81 -0.73 -10.98
CA ASP A 46 -7.08 -1.47 -10.99
C ASP A 46 -7.54 -1.76 -12.43
N ASP A 47 -7.41 -0.80 -13.32
CA ASP A 47 -7.76 -0.95 -14.74
C ASP A 47 -6.82 -1.92 -15.44
N CYS A 48 -5.53 -1.91 -15.09
CA CYS A 48 -4.56 -2.88 -15.61
C CYS A 48 -4.92 -4.31 -15.17
N GLU A 49 -5.26 -4.50 -13.91
CA GLU A 49 -5.68 -5.80 -13.38
C GLU A 49 -6.92 -6.31 -14.09
N ARG A 50 -7.90 -5.42 -14.30
CA ARG A 50 -9.13 -5.76 -15.03
C ARG A 50 -8.84 -6.11 -16.48
N ALA A 51 -7.97 -5.38 -17.15
CA ALA A 51 -7.57 -5.68 -18.53
C ALA A 51 -6.90 -7.04 -18.63
N ILE A 52 -6.02 -7.37 -17.70
CA ILE A 52 -5.35 -8.67 -17.63
C ILE A 52 -6.39 -9.78 -17.46
N GLU A 53 -7.32 -9.62 -16.55
CA GLU A 53 -8.40 -10.58 -16.29
C GLU A 53 -9.27 -10.81 -17.52
N LEU A 54 -9.67 -9.74 -18.22
CA LEU A 54 -10.44 -9.83 -19.45
C LEU A 54 -9.68 -10.52 -20.57
N LEU A 55 -8.36 -10.32 -20.65
CA LEU A 55 -7.52 -10.91 -21.67
C LEU A 55 -7.18 -12.38 -21.44
N GLU A 56 -7.39 -12.90 -20.23
CA GLU A 56 -7.12 -14.32 -19.92
C GLU A 56 -7.87 -15.27 -20.86
N LYS A 57 -9.09 -14.91 -21.25
CA LYS A 57 -9.94 -15.69 -22.16
C LYS A 57 -9.78 -15.29 -23.62
N SER A 58 -8.94 -14.32 -23.94
CA SER A 58 -8.69 -13.87 -25.30
C SER A 58 -7.67 -14.77 -25.99
N SER A 59 -7.81 -14.91 -27.29
CA SER A 59 -6.81 -15.58 -28.13
C SER A 59 -5.69 -14.65 -28.58
N ASP A 60 -5.76 -13.37 -28.24
CA ASP A 60 -4.75 -12.37 -28.62
C ASP A 60 -3.56 -12.44 -27.65
N GLU A 61 -2.60 -13.29 -27.98
CA GLU A 61 -1.41 -13.49 -27.14
C GLU A 61 -0.52 -12.24 -27.06
N ALA A 62 -0.46 -11.45 -28.13
CA ALA A 62 0.31 -10.21 -28.14
C ALA A 62 -0.26 -9.19 -27.14
N ALA A 63 -1.58 -9.04 -27.08
CA ALA A 63 -2.25 -8.16 -26.13
C ALA A 63 -2.06 -8.63 -24.69
N LYS A 64 -2.15 -9.94 -24.44
CA LYS A 64 -1.89 -10.52 -23.11
C LYS A 64 -0.48 -10.23 -22.64
N GLU A 65 0.50 -10.51 -23.48
CA GLU A 65 1.90 -10.32 -23.16
C GLU A 65 2.23 -8.85 -22.95
N GLY A 66 1.77 -7.97 -23.84
CA GLY A 66 2.00 -6.53 -23.76
C GLY A 66 1.39 -5.91 -22.51
N THR A 67 0.14 -6.24 -22.19
CA THR A 67 -0.55 -5.72 -21.01
C THR A 67 0.13 -6.21 -19.73
N GLY A 68 0.47 -7.49 -19.67
CA GLY A 68 1.18 -8.07 -18.52
C GLY A 68 2.54 -7.44 -18.30
N LEU A 69 3.26 -7.17 -19.39
CA LEU A 69 4.57 -6.53 -19.33
C LEU A 69 4.49 -5.11 -18.75
N ILE A 70 3.53 -4.32 -19.21
CA ILE A 70 3.29 -2.95 -18.72
C ILE A 70 2.97 -2.98 -17.22
N TYR A 71 2.03 -3.82 -16.82
CA TYR A 71 1.61 -3.96 -15.43
C TYR A 71 2.76 -4.38 -14.53
N ASN A 72 3.49 -5.42 -14.91
CA ASN A 72 4.60 -5.93 -14.12
C ASN A 72 5.74 -4.93 -13.98
N LYS A 73 6.01 -4.18 -15.03
CA LYS A 73 7.05 -3.14 -15.00
C LYS A 73 6.67 -1.99 -14.08
N LEU A 74 5.42 -1.55 -14.14
CA LEU A 74 4.90 -0.50 -13.25
C LEU A 74 4.91 -0.97 -11.79
N MET A 75 4.42 -2.17 -11.52
CA MET A 75 4.41 -2.74 -10.17
C MET A 75 5.81 -2.90 -9.60
N LYS A 76 6.76 -3.36 -10.41
CA LYS A 76 8.16 -3.50 -9.99
C LYS A 76 8.73 -2.16 -9.55
N TYR A 77 8.48 -1.10 -10.33
CA TYR A 77 8.91 0.24 -9.99
C TYR A 77 8.29 0.73 -8.68
N LEU A 78 6.97 0.60 -8.56
CA LEU A 78 6.24 1.06 -7.37
C LEU A 78 6.66 0.29 -6.12
N LYS A 79 6.88 -1.01 -6.23
CA LYS A 79 7.40 -1.84 -5.13
C LYS A 79 8.79 -1.37 -4.69
N SER A 80 9.62 -0.96 -5.64
CA SER A 80 10.94 -0.42 -5.31
C SER A 80 10.87 0.89 -4.53
N LYS A 81 9.74 1.61 -4.62
CA LYS A 81 9.48 2.85 -3.89
C LYS A 81 8.79 2.63 -2.55
N GLY A 82 8.40 1.41 -2.23
CA GLY A 82 7.78 1.07 -0.95
C GLY A 82 6.32 0.64 -1.02
N LEU A 83 5.75 0.47 -2.21
CA LEU A 83 4.40 -0.05 -2.37
C LEU A 83 4.39 -1.56 -2.11
N GLU A 84 3.41 -2.01 -1.32
CA GLU A 84 3.18 -3.44 -1.07
C GLU A 84 1.70 -3.75 -1.30
N VAL A 85 1.44 -4.90 -1.89
CA VAL A 85 0.07 -5.42 -2.06
C VAL A 85 -0.36 -6.10 -0.76
N ILE A 86 -1.58 -5.82 -0.32
CA ILE A 86 -2.19 -6.54 0.81
C ILE A 86 -2.71 -7.88 0.26
N GLU A 87 -2.04 -8.97 0.64
CA GLU A 87 -2.43 -10.33 0.27
C GLU A 87 -3.59 -10.77 1.17
N ALA A 88 -4.81 -10.58 0.70
CA ALA A 88 -6.01 -10.79 1.51
C ALA A 88 -6.72 -12.12 1.24
N LYS A 89 -6.77 -12.57 0.00
CA LYS A 89 -7.55 -13.76 -0.40
C LYS A 89 -7.11 -15.00 0.35
N GLY A 90 -8.08 -15.69 0.96
CA GLY A 90 -7.84 -16.91 1.73
C GLY A 90 -7.33 -16.68 3.15
N LYS A 91 -7.06 -15.45 3.53
CA LYS A 91 -6.59 -15.11 4.87
C LYS A 91 -7.77 -14.77 5.79
N LYS A 92 -7.52 -14.83 7.09
CA LYS A 92 -8.50 -14.42 8.09
C LYS A 92 -8.84 -12.95 7.92
N PHE A 93 -10.13 -12.62 7.96
CA PHE A 93 -10.56 -11.23 7.87
C PHE A 93 -9.97 -10.43 9.03
N ASP A 94 -9.35 -9.29 8.69
CA ASP A 94 -8.67 -8.41 9.64
C ASP A 94 -9.03 -6.96 9.32
N THR A 95 -9.70 -6.29 10.23
CA THR A 95 -10.16 -4.91 10.05
C THR A 95 -9.02 -3.90 9.92
N ASP A 96 -7.81 -4.26 10.32
CA ASP A 96 -6.64 -3.39 10.17
C ASP A 96 -6.21 -3.24 8.70
N PHE A 97 -6.55 -4.22 7.85
CA PHE A 97 -6.12 -4.26 6.44
C PHE A 97 -7.28 -4.39 5.46
N HIS A 98 -8.41 -4.88 5.91
CA HIS A 98 -9.53 -5.25 5.05
C HIS A 98 -10.79 -4.45 5.38
N GLU A 99 -11.57 -4.17 4.34
CA GLU A 99 -12.91 -3.63 4.45
C GLU A 99 -13.88 -4.64 3.85
N ALA A 100 -14.79 -5.18 4.66
CA ALA A 100 -15.80 -6.12 4.18
C ALA A 100 -16.92 -5.35 3.46
N VAL A 101 -17.08 -5.58 2.16
CA VAL A 101 -18.13 -4.95 1.36
C VAL A 101 -19.29 -5.89 1.09
N ALA A 102 -19.09 -7.19 1.28
CA ALA A 102 -20.11 -8.21 1.10
C ALA A 102 -19.78 -9.46 1.90
N GLN A 103 -20.78 -10.31 2.08
CA GLN A 103 -20.66 -11.62 2.72
C GLN A 103 -21.22 -12.67 1.77
N VAL A 104 -20.64 -13.87 1.80
CA VAL A 104 -21.11 -14.99 1.00
C VAL A 104 -21.17 -16.25 1.86
N PRO A 105 -22.25 -17.04 1.77
CA PRO A 105 -22.32 -18.32 2.47
C PRO A 105 -21.29 -19.29 1.90
N VAL A 106 -20.56 -19.97 2.77
CA VAL A 106 -19.59 -21.00 2.38
C VAL A 106 -19.99 -22.33 3.04
N ALA A 107 -19.86 -23.42 2.29
CA ALA A 107 -20.21 -24.74 2.78
C ALA A 107 -19.22 -25.27 3.81
N GLU A 108 -17.95 -24.91 3.67
CA GLU A 108 -16.87 -25.40 4.52
C GLU A 108 -16.71 -24.51 5.76
N LYS A 109 -16.79 -25.12 6.96
CA LYS A 109 -16.60 -24.42 8.23
C LYS A 109 -15.26 -23.69 8.32
N GLU A 110 -14.23 -24.27 7.69
CA GLU A 110 -12.87 -23.75 7.70
C GLU A 110 -12.75 -22.43 6.98
N LYS A 111 -13.63 -22.18 6.00
CA LYS A 111 -13.64 -20.94 5.21
C LYS A 111 -14.48 -19.81 5.80
N LYS A 112 -15.21 -20.10 6.88
CA LYS A 112 -15.99 -19.07 7.58
C LYS A 112 -15.05 -18.11 8.30
N GLY A 113 -15.28 -16.82 8.11
CA GLY A 113 -14.41 -15.77 8.66
C GLY A 113 -13.17 -15.49 7.83
N LEU A 114 -12.97 -16.20 6.73
CA LEU A 114 -11.86 -15.96 5.81
C LEU A 114 -12.31 -15.04 4.68
N VAL A 115 -11.35 -14.37 4.08
CA VAL A 115 -11.58 -13.58 2.87
C VAL A 115 -11.82 -14.54 1.71
N TYR A 116 -13.05 -14.52 1.20
CA TYR A 116 -13.47 -15.36 0.08
C TYR A 116 -12.92 -14.83 -1.24
N ASP A 117 -13.00 -13.52 -1.43
CA ASP A 117 -12.52 -12.87 -2.65
C ASP A 117 -12.16 -11.42 -2.37
N VAL A 118 -11.36 -10.83 -3.25
CA VAL A 118 -10.95 -9.44 -3.20
C VAL A 118 -11.63 -8.68 -4.33
N VAL A 119 -12.43 -7.69 -3.97
CA VAL A 119 -13.14 -6.83 -4.94
C VAL A 119 -12.22 -5.71 -5.43
N GLU A 120 -11.45 -5.14 -4.52
CA GLU A 120 -10.50 -4.08 -4.83
C GLU A 120 -9.23 -4.32 -4.03
N THR A 121 -8.11 -4.38 -4.75
CA THR A 121 -6.81 -4.67 -4.13
C THR A 121 -6.41 -3.57 -3.17
N GLY A 122 -5.99 -3.96 -1.96
CA GLY A 122 -5.45 -3.05 -0.96
C GLY A 122 -3.95 -2.90 -1.08
N TYR A 123 -3.44 -1.77 -0.62
CA TYR A 123 -2.02 -1.46 -0.70
C TYR A 123 -1.51 -0.82 0.57
N LEU A 124 -0.29 -1.16 0.92
CA LEU A 124 0.52 -0.46 1.92
C LEU A 124 1.59 0.36 1.20
N PHE A 125 1.94 1.50 1.77
CA PHE A 125 3.08 2.30 1.31
C PHE A 125 3.96 2.62 2.50
N ASN A 126 5.20 2.15 2.44
CA ASN A 126 6.16 2.26 3.55
C ASN A 126 5.58 1.76 4.88
N GLY A 127 4.86 0.63 4.82
CA GLY A 127 4.27 -0.01 5.99
C GLY A 127 2.95 0.60 6.48
N LYS A 128 2.46 1.66 5.86
CA LYS A 128 1.20 2.31 6.22
C LYS A 128 0.12 2.01 5.20
N ILE A 129 -1.13 1.91 5.66
CA ILE A 129 -2.28 1.71 4.77
C ILE A 129 -2.39 2.88 3.81
N LEU A 130 -2.31 2.58 2.51
CA LEU A 130 -2.61 3.52 1.45
C LEU A 130 -4.07 3.37 1.01
N ARG A 131 -4.53 2.13 0.92
CA ARG A 131 -5.92 1.79 0.61
C ARG A 131 -6.22 0.40 1.17
N TYR A 132 -7.34 0.26 1.86
CA TYR A 132 -7.80 -1.03 2.37
C TYR A 132 -8.17 -1.97 1.22
N ALA A 133 -7.97 -3.26 1.43
CA ALA A 133 -8.49 -4.27 0.51
C ALA A 133 -9.99 -4.40 0.74
N LYS A 134 -10.80 -4.17 -0.30
CA LYS A 134 -12.23 -4.41 -0.25
C LYS A 134 -12.48 -5.88 -0.55
N VAL A 135 -13.10 -6.57 0.40
CA VAL A 135 -13.17 -8.03 0.39
C VAL A 135 -14.60 -8.54 0.58
N VAL A 136 -14.82 -9.76 0.12
CA VAL A 136 -16.00 -10.55 0.42
C VAL A 136 -15.60 -11.59 1.47
N VAL A 137 -16.36 -11.66 2.56
CA VAL A 137 -16.06 -12.56 3.69
C VAL A 137 -16.98 -13.77 3.64
N GLY A 138 -16.44 -14.96 3.89
CA GLY A 138 -17.23 -16.20 4.03
C GLY A 138 -17.98 -16.24 5.36
N ILE A 139 -19.24 -16.60 5.32
CA ILE A 139 -20.10 -16.77 6.52
C ILE A 139 -20.71 -18.15 6.62
#